data_5a4d69453d9b997364fe8335f45b1b66
#
_entry.id   5a4d69453d9b997364fe8335f45b1b66
#
_cell.length_a   1.000
_cell.length_b   1.000
_cell.length_c   1.000
_cell.angle_alpha   90.00
_cell.angle_beta   90.00
_cell.angle_gamma   90.00
#
_symmetry.space_group_name_H-M   'P 1'
#
loop_
_entity.id
_entity.type
_entity.pdbx_description
1 polymer ?
#
loop_
_entity_poly.entity_id
_entity_poly.type
_entity_poly.pdbx_seq_one_letter_code
_entity_poly.pdbx_strand_id
1 'polypeptide(L)'
;MQITRARVLGDYGWIVRFWLDNGTHVDRDFAFVRGEVFDPIWRDRRQFCRIKIVDGCPTWIGRDGQVVDLCPDAILRGGYSRGRPAKFAIIGPRGTLISGKGVKNI
;
A
#
# COMPACT_ATOMS: atom_id res chain seq x y z
N MET A 1 3.99 -9.03 14.56
CA MET A 1 4.43 -9.58 13.29
C MET A 1 4.77 -8.45 12.34
N GLN A 2 5.86 -8.54 11.66
CA GLN A 2 6.30 -7.45 10.80
C GLN A 2 6.39 -7.84 9.36
N ILE A 3 6.14 -6.87 8.48
CA ILE A 3 6.32 -7.05 7.06
C ILE A 3 7.78 -6.79 6.75
N THR A 4 8.42 -7.75 6.09
CA THR A 4 9.84 -7.64 5.82
C THR A 4 10.16 -7.39 4.36
N ARG A 5 9.20 -7.65 3.47
CA ARG A 5 9.47 -7.53 2.05
C ARG A 5 8.16 -7.39 1.29
N ALA A 6 8.18 -6.74 0.17
CA ALA A 6 7.00 -6.61 -0.68
C ALA A 6 7.41 -6.71 -2.14
N ARG A 7 6.52 -7.25 -2.95
CA ARG A 7 6.77 -7.36 -4.38
C ARG A 7 5.45 -7.34 -5.13
N VAL A 8 5.38 -6.57 -6.20
CA VAL A 8 4.22 -6.54 -7.06
C VAL A 8 4.23 -7.80 -7.92
N LEU A 9 3.10 -8.47 -7.99
CA LEU A 9 3.00 -9.71 -8.73
C LEU A 9 2.50 -9.47 -10.15
N GLY A 10 3.05 -10.18 -11.08
CA GLY A 10 2.58 -10.18 -12.45
C GLY A 10 2.94 -8.91 -13.20
N ASP A 11 2.52 -8.88 -14.45
CA ASP A 11 2.79 -7.75 -15.32
C ASP A 11 1.63 -6.78 -15.35
N TYR A 12 0.50 -7.16 -14.80
CA TYR A 12 -0.69 -6.34 -14.81
C TYR A 12 -1.34 -6.36 -13.45
N GLY A 13 -2.17 -5.42 -13.17
CA GLY A 13 -2.92 -5.41 -11.94
C GLY A 13 -2.14 -4.82 -10.79
N TRP A 14 -2.74 -4.86 -9.63
CA TRP A 14 -2.20 -4.19 -8.46
C TRP A 14 -2.11 -5.11 -7.25
N ILE A 15 -1.75 -6.36 -7.46
CA ILE A 15 -1.61 -7.31 -6.37
C ILE A 15 -0.18 -7.28 -5.89
N VAL A 16 -0.01 -7.14 -4.60
CA VAL A 16 1.31 -7.08 -3.98
C VAL A 16 1.41 -8.19 -2.96
N ARG A 17 2.52 -8.91 -2.97
CA ARG A 17 2.79 -9.94 -1.98
C ARG A 17 3.67 -9.35 -0.91
N PHE A 18 3.28 -9.55 0.33
CA PHE A 18 4.04 -9.08 1.47
C PHE A 18 4.51 -10.29 2.26
N TRP A 19 5.79 -10.35 2.52
CA TRP A 19 6.35 -11.42 3.34
C TRP A 19 6.45 -10.95 4.77
N LEU A 20 6.19 -11.87 5.70
CA LEU A 20 6.18 -11.56 7.10
C LEU A 20 7.38 -12.19 7.77
N ASP A 21 7.69 -11.71 8.96
CA ASP A 21 8.88 -12.15 9.67
C ASP A 21 8.79 -13.59 10.16
N ASN A 22 7.61 -14.22 10.09
CA ASN A 22 7.49 -15.61 10.45
C ASN A 22 7.62 -16.53 9.23
N GLY A 23 8.01 -16.00 8.08
CA GLY A 23 8.20 -16.81 6.89
C GLY A 23 6.97 -17.00 6.01
N THR A 24 5.84 -16.49 6.42
CA THR A 24 4.64 -16.60 5.58
C THR A 24 4.47 -15.35 4.75
N HIS A 25 3.48 -15.35 3.89
CA HIS A 25 3.19 -14.16 3.11
C HIS A 25 1.68 -13.95 2.96
N VAL A 26 1.29 -12.75 2.60
CA VAL A 26 -0.09 -12.42 2.31
C VAL A 26 -0.12 -11.61 1.04
N ASP A 27 -1.17 -11.78 0.25
CA ASP A 27 -1.33 -11.03 -0.99
C ASP A 27 -2.49 -10.07 -0.83
N ARG A 28 -2.30 -8.85 -1.31
CA ARG A 28 -3.34 -7.83 -1.22
C ARG A 28 -3.50 -7.14 -2.56
N ASP A 29 -4.74 -6.82 -2.90
CA ASP A 29 -5.06 -6.21 -4.17
C ASP A 29 -5.37 -4.73 -3.95
N PHE A 30 -4.57 -3.87 -4.52
CA PHE A 30 -4.73 -2.44 -4.35
C PHE A 30 -5.52 -1.79 -5.49
N ALA A 31 -6.17 -2.57 -6.32
CA ALA A 31 -6.93 -2.02 -7.44
C ALA A 31 -8.02 -1.07 -6.97
N PHE A 32 -8.53 -1.26 -5.76
CA PHE A 32 -9.60 -0.42 -5.27
C PHE A 32 -9.13 0.76 -4.44
N VAL A 33 -7.85 0.92 -4.27
CA VAL A 33 -7.32 2.04 -3.51
C VAL A 33 -7.18 3.21 -4.46
N ARG A 34 -7.90 4.29 -4.20
CA ARG A 34 -7.92 5.45 -5.06
C ARG A 34 -7.74 6.73 -4.27
N GLY A 35 -7.43 7.79 -4.94
CA GLY A 35 -7.30 9.09 -4.29
C GLY A 35 -6.14 9.86 -4.86
N GLU A 36 -6.10 11.15 -4.58
CA GLU A 36 -5.09 12.03 -5.13
C GLU A 36 -3.67 11.58 -4.80
N VAL A 37 -3.50 10.96 -3.65
CA VAL A 37 -2.17 10.56 -3.23
C VAL A 37 -1.75 9.31 -3.95
N PHE A 38 -2.68 8.39 -4.20
CA PHE A 38 -2.35 7.10 -4.77
C PHE A 38 -2.36 7.08 -6.29
N ASP A 39 -3.28 7.79 -6.88
CA ASP A 39 -3.50 7.69 -8.33
C ASP A 39 -2.24 7.93 -9.16
N PRO A 40 -1.41 8.90 -8.86
CA PRO A 40 -0.22 9.11 -9.67
C PRO A 40 0.72 7.91 -9.66
N ILE A 41 0.77 7.20 -8.54
CA ILE A 41 1.62 6.04 -8.41
C ILE A 41 0.96 4.84 -9.07
N TRP A 42 -0.35 4.68 -8.86
CA TRP A 42 -1.05 3.53 -9.42
C TRP A 42 -1.11 3.58 -10.94
N ARG A 43 -1.15 4.76 -11.51
CA ARG A 43 -1.19 4.86 -12.95
C ARG A 43 0.14 4.58 -13.61
N ASP A 44 1.23 4.66 -12.89
CA ASP A 44 2.54 4.47 -13.44
C ASP A 44 3.07 3.14 -12.92
N ARG A 45 3.05 2.12 -13.75
CA ARG A 45 3.47 0.79 -13.36
C ARG A 45 4.88 0.78 -12.78
N ARG A 46 5.76 1.58 -13.31
CA ARG A 46 7.11 1.61 -12.79
C ARG A 46 7.12 2.14 -11.36
N GLN A 47 6.32 3.16 -11.09
CA GLN A 47 6.25 3.71 -9.76
C GLN A 47 5.61 2.71 -8.81
N PHE A 48 4.55 2.07 -9.23
CA PHE A 48 3.87 1.10 -8.38
C PHE A 48 4.81 -0.04 -8.01
N CYS A 49 5.62 -0.48 -8.95
CA CYS A 49 6.53 -1.58 -8.69
C CYS A 49 7.72 -1.20 -7.80
N ARG A 50 7.86 0.06 -7.48
CA ARG A 50 8.94 0.49 -6.61
C ARG A 50 8.60 0.45 -5.13
N ILE A 51 7.56 -0.24 -4.78
CA ILE A 51 7.20 -0.40 -3.39
C ILE A 51 8.38 -0.92 -2.60
N LYS A 52 8.57 -0.42 -1.41
CA LYS A 52 9.62 -0.91 -0.53
C LYS A 52 9.14 -0.86 0.90
N ILE A 53 9.86 -1.50 1.78
CA ILE A 53 9.51 -1.51 3.18
C ILE A 53 10.47 -0.58 3.91
N VAL A 54 9.90 0.41 4.57
CA VAL A 54 10.68 1.37 5.33
C VAL A 54 10.14 1.33 6.76
N ASP A 55 10.98 0.95 7.69
CA ASP A 55 10.58 0.83 9.10
C ASP A 55 9.33 -0.03 9.26
N GLY A 56 9.29 -1.12 8.52
CA GLY A 56 8.17 -2.05 8.59
C GLY A 56 6.94 -1.62 7.84
N CYS A 57 6.94 -0.47 7.21
CA CYS A 57 5.77 0.04 6.49
C CYS A 57 5.98 -0.01 4.99
N PRO A 58 5.01 -0.56 4.25
CA PRO A 58 5.07 -0.52 2.81
C PRO A 58 5.01 0.94 2.34
N THR A 59 5.92 1.31 1.50
CA THR A 59 6.11 2.70 1.15
C THR A 59 6.38 2.88 -0.33
N TRP A 60 5.83 3.94 -0.89
CA TRP A 60 6.15 4.38 -2.23
C TRP A 60 6.63 5.82 -2.14
N ILE A 61 7.58 6.19 -2.97
CA ILE A 61 8.00 7.56 -3.06
C ILE A 61 7.64 8.05 -4.46
N GLY A 62 6.80 9.04 -4.54
CA GLY A 62 6.37 9.57 -5.83
C GLY A 62 7.46 10.37 -6.50
N ARG A 63 7.22 10.72 -7.75
CA ARG A 63 8.23 11.45 -8.51
C ARG A 63 8.52 12.81 -7.94
N ASP A 64 7.56 13.40 -7.30
CA ASP A 64 7.75 14.70 -6.70
C ASP A 64 8.29 14.61 -5.28
N GLY A 65 8.70 13.42 -4.87
CA GLY A 65 9.24 13.23 -3.53
C GLY A 65 8.19 12.97 -2.48
N GLN A 66 6.93 12.92 -2.86
CA GLN A 66 5.89 12.66 -1.88
C GLN A 66 5.97 11.21 -1.41
N VAL A 67 5.90 11.00 -0.13
CA VAL A 67 6.00 9.67 0.45
C VAL A 67 4.62 9.18 0.80
N VAL A 68 4.30 7.98 0.38
CA VAL A 68 3.03 7.34 0.67
C VAL A 68 3.30 6.05 1.41
N ASP A 69 2.85 5.94 2.64
CA ASP A 69 3.05 4.72 3.41
C ASP A 69 1.72 4.12 3.77
N LEU A 70 1.68 2.83 3.90
CA LEU A 70 0.49 2.13 4.31
C LEU A 70 0.66 1.60 5.71
N CYS A 71 -0.44 1.48 6.41
CA CYS A 71 -0.42 0.91 7.74
C CYS A 71 -0.25 -0.59 7.66
N PRO A 72 0.79 -1.15 8.27
CA PRO A 72 0.98 -2.60 8.22
C PRO A 72 -0.19 -3.36 8.81
N ASP A 73 -0.84 -2.80 9.82
CA ASP A 73 -1.97 -3.44 10.43
C ASP A 73 -3.10 -3.64 9.45
N ALA A 74 -3.37 -2.68 8.60
CA ALA A 74 -4.43 -2.80 7.63
C ALA A 74 -4.13 -3.93 6.65
N ILE A 75 -2.88 -4.08 6.29
CA ILE A 75 -2.48 -5.13 5.39
C ILE A 75 -2.66 -6.48 6.06
N LEU A 76 -2.23 -6.59 7.30
CA LEU A 76 -2.31 -7.87 8.01
C LEU A 76 -3.75 -8.27 8.31
N ARG A 77 -4.64 -7.30 8.44
CA ARG A 77 -6.03 -7.61 8.70
C ARG A 77 -6.82 -7.90 7.45
N GLY A 78 -6.19 -7.84 6.30
CA GLY A 78 -6.90 -8.12 5.08
C GLY A 78 -7.66 -6.94 4.51
N GLY A 79 -7.34 -5.73 4.91
CA GLY A 79 -8.04 -4.55 4.45
C GLY A 79 -7.97 -4.32 2.96
N TYR A 80 -6.98 -4.87 2.30
CA TYR A 80 -6.82 -4.72 0.85
C TYR A 80 -7.02 -6.06 0.15
N SER A 81 -7.90 -6.87 0.64
CA SER A 81 -8.17 -8.15 0.01
C SER A 81 -9.04 -7.96 -1.21
N ARG A 82 -8.90 -8.86 -2.17
CA ARG A 82 -9.65 -8.77 -3.39
C ARG A 82 -11.13 -8.68 -3.11
N GLY A 83 -11.80 -7.80 -3.76
CA GLY A 83 -13.23 -7.64 -3.58
C GLY A 83 -13.63 -6.83 -2.38
N ARG A 84 -12.69 -6.33 -1.62
CA ARG A 84 -13.01 -5.54 -0.45
C ARG A 84 -12.46 -4.15 -0.62
N PRO A 85 -13.23 -3.13 -0.41
CA PRO A 85 -12.73 -1.77 -0.51
C PRO A 85 -11.72 -1.53 0.60
N ALA A 86 -10.77 -0.72 0.33
CA ALA A 86 -9.78 -0.41 1.33
C ALA A 86 -10.37 0.51 2.35
N LYS A 87 -10.46 0.09 3.57
CA LYS A 87 -11.00 0.93 4.54
C LYS A 87 -9.97 1.54 5.36
N PHE A 88 -8.78 1.09 5.35
CA PHE A 88 -7.76 1.62 6.19
C PHE A 88 -6.66 2.22 5.42
N ALA A 89 -6.97 2.79 4.38
CA ALA A 89 -5.95 3.41 3.63
C ALA A 89 -5.46 4.56 4.35
N ILE A 90 -4.33 5.04 4.11
CA ILE A 90 -3.84 5.98 4.77
C ILE A 90 -3.01 6.79 4.33
N ILE A 91 -2.58 7.65 4.33
CA ILE A 91 -1.74 8.34 4.36
C ILE A 91 -1.28 9.33 3.69
N GLY A 92 -1.19 10.22 3.83
CA GLY A 92 -0.68 11.30 3.29
C GLY A 92 0.66 11.37 3.29
N PRO A 93 1.22 12.42 3.23
CA PRO A 93 2.56 12.57 3.15
C PRO A 93 3.08 12.06 4.40
N ARG A 94 4.21 11.57 4.30
CA ARG A 94 4.81 11.05 5.30
C ARG A 94 4.23 11.13 6.60
N GLY A 95 3.91 10.19 7.14
CA GLY A 95 3.42 10.13 8.42
C GLY A 95 2.02 10.49 8.65
N THR A 96 1.34 10.94 7.69
CA THR A 96 0.01 11.31 7.90
C THR A 96 -0.87 10.16 7.64
N LEU A 97 -1.43 9.61 8.64
CA LEU A 97 -2.25 8.54 8.44
C LEU A 97 -3.61 8.94 8.21
N ILE A 98 -4.22 8.39 7.30
CA ILE A 98 -5.49 8.75 7.03
C ILE A 98 -6.32 7.61 7.19
N SER A 99 -7.05 7.46 8.12
CA SER A 99 -7.86 6.35 8.26
C SER A 99 -9.03 6.56 7.46
N GLY A 100 -9.63 5.54 7.18
CA GLY A 100 -10.76 5.62 6.36
C GLY A 100 -11.72 6.62 6.75
N LYS A 101 -11.63 7.14 7.86
CA LYS A 101 -12.59 7.99 8.22
C LYS A 101 -12.11 9.26 7.95
N GLY A 102 -11.64 9.76 8.10
CA GLY A 102 -11.34 10.91 7.87
C GLY A 102 -10.73 11.25 6.84
N VAL A 103 -10.50 10.72 6.33
CA VAL A 103 -9.81 11.02 5.35
C VAL A 103 -10.38 11.57 4.47
N LYS A 104 -11.02 11.89 4.58
CA LYS A 104 -11.60 12.48 3.78
C LYS A 104 -11.03 12.51 2.67
N ASN A 105 -10.34 12.52 2.49
CA ASN A 105 -9.76 12.75 1.40
C ASN A 105 -9.56 11.58 0.78
N ILE A 106 -10.00 10.69 1.14
CA ILE A 106 -9.77 9.59 0.44
C ILE A 106 -10.91 9.09 -0.07
#